data_63a263ca618100cf869a684e5c4f5a76
#
_entry.id   63a263ca618100cf869a684e5c4f5a76
#
_cell.length_a   1.000
_cell.length_b   1.000
_cell.length_c   1.000
_cell.angle_alpha   90.00
_cell.angle_beta   90.00
_cell.angle_gamma   90.00
#
_symmetry.space_group_name_H-M   'P 1'
#
loop_
_entity.id
_entity.type
_entity.pdbx_description
1 polymer ?
#
loop_
_entity_poly.entity_id
_entity_poly.type
_entity_poly.pdbx_seq_one_letter_code
_entity_poly.pdbx_strand_id
1 'polypeptide(L)'
;MKMKLLTVVMLSSSLVLTACGGSDDSSYTSKPSIPENNFKNPVVGMPVTYTKTDFSAFASESSVMTYKMLGQNGKETLATSLIFVPKGTMPSGGWKVVVWAHGTTGVADQCAPSRNATNIYIQDMINKFLAAGYVVVAPDYEGLGEPSGRELHPFLNVKSEAYSITDAVVAARSYLASQGKVLSRQWVTVGHSQGGQAALGAAQYASRAKLEYKGTVAVAPASNLGAILVKGEQSVENAPI
;
A
#
# COMPACT_ATOMS: atom_id res chain seq x y z
N MET A 1 29.15 -53.36 -55.49
CA MET A 1 29.23 -52.03 -54.89
C MET A 1 28.88 -52.16 -53.38
N LYS A 2 29.88 -52.11 -52.51
CA LYS A 2 29.69 -52.37 -51.05
C LYS A 2 29.50 -51.03 -50.33
N MET A 3 28.33 -50.83 -49.73
CA MET A 3 28.02 -49.68 -48.88
C MET A 3 28.53 -49.96 -47.48
N LYS A 4 29.46 -49.12 -47.00
CA LYS A 4 29.97 -49.17 -45.60
C LYS A 4 29.05 -48.39 -44.71
N LEU A 5 28.50 -49.07 -43.71
CA LEU A 5 27.70 -48.49 -42.64
C LEU A 5 28.64 -47.83 -41.62
N LEU A 6 28.52 -46.51 -41.46
CA LEU A 6 29.27 -45.75 -40.45
C LEU A 6 28.45 -45.71 -39.15
N THR A 7 28.94 -46.41 -38.16
CA THR A 7 28.35 -46.37 -36.80
C THR A 7 28.89 -45.17 -36.07
N VAL A 8 28.03 -44.21 -35.79
CA VAL A 8 28.35 -43.05 -34.92
C VAL A 8 28.11 -43.45 -33.47
N VAL A 9 29.18 -43.56 -32.71
CA VAL A 9 29.12 -43.76 -31.24
C VAL A 9 28.93 -42.39 -30.61
N MET A 10 27.77 -42.17 -30.02
CA MET A 10 27.49 -41.01 -29.14
C MET A 10 28.10 -41.30 -27.77
N LEU A 11 29.20 -40.62 -27.40
CA LEU A 11 29.66 -40.54 -26.02
C LEU A 11 28.79 -39.56 -25.22
N SER A 12 27.93 -40.09 -24.40
CA SER A 12 27.22 -39.29 -23.38
C SER A 12 28.14 -39.01 -22.20
N SER A 13 28.69 -37.81 -22.13
CA SER A 13 29.40 -37.33 -20.94
C SER A 13 28.42 -36.93 -19.88
N SER A 14 28.25 -37.77 -18.86
CA SER A 14 27.50 -37.47 -17.65
C SER A 14 28.31 -36.46 -16.82
N LEU A 15 27.89 -35.19 -16.80
CA LEU A 15 28.36 -34.23 -15.82
C LEU A 15 27.76 -34.58 -14.44
N VAL A 16 28.59 -35.14 -13.57
CA VAL A 16 28.27 -35.30 -12.15
C VAL A 16 28.48 -33.95 -11.49
N LEU A 17 27.40 -33.23 -11.22
CA LEU A 17 27.39 -32.06 -10.34
C LEU A 17 27.57 -32.59 -8.90
N THR A 18 28.78 -32.56 -8.37
CA THR A 18 29.02 -32.68 -6.93
C THR A 18 28.53 -31.39 -6.27
N ALA A 19 27.33 -31.43 -5.70
CA ALA A 19 26.89 -30.43 -4.74
C ALA A 19 27.76 -30.60 -3.47
N CYS A 20 28.56 -29.57 -3.15
CA CYS A 20 29.20 -29.46 -1.85
C CYS A 20 28.11 -29.38 -0.78
N GLY A 21 27.86 -30.47 -0.10
CA GLY A 21 27.10 -30.51 1.14
C GLY A 21 27.93 -29.86 2.25
N GLY A 22 27.82 -28.54 2.42
CA GLY A 22 28.18 -27.89 3.66
C GLY A 22 27.07 -28.20 4.66
N SER A 23 27.41 -28.90 5.74
CA SER A 23 26.57 -29.02 6.94
C SER A 23 26.61 -27.66 7.67
N ASP A 24 25.88 -26.70 7.16
CA ASP A 24 25.54 -25.51 7.93
C ASP A 24 24.33 -25.83 8.78
N ASP A 25 24.54 -25.89 10.08
CA ASP A 25 23.50 -25.67 11.09
C ASP A 25 22.93 -24.26 10.91
N SER A 26 22.24 -24.04 9.78
CA SER A 26 21.41 -22.87 9.60
C SER A 26 20.18 -23.07 10.48
N SER A 27 20.23 -22.49 11.68
CA SER A 27 19.01 -22.14 12.38
C SER A 27 18.12 -21.40 11.39
N TYR A 28 17.14 -22.10 10.82
CA TYR A 28 16.08 -21.48 10.04
C TYR A 28 15.35 -20.52 10.99
N THR A 29 15.80 -19.27 11.04
CA THR A 29 15.00 -18.21 11.62
C THR A 29 13.78 -18.10 10.72
N SER A 30 12.67 -18.64 11.19
CA SER A 30 11.38 -18.53 10.49
C SER A 30 11.16 -17.06 10.15
N LYS A 31 10.97 -16.76 8.87
CA LYS A 31 10.65 -15.39 8.44
C LYS A 31 9.53 -14.87 9.33
N PRO A 32 9.67 -13.69 9.96
CA PRO A 32 8.65 -13.17 10.85
C PRO A 32 7.29 -13.20 10.17
N SER A 33 6.31 -13.83 10.81
CA SER A 33 4.97 -13.92 10.27
C SER A 33 4.35 -12.52 10.19
N ILE A 34 3.68 -12.22 9.07
CA ILE A 34 2.95 -10.96 8.92
C ILE A 34 1.71 -11.04 9.83
N PRO A 35 1.56 -10.16 10.83
CA PRO A 35 0.41 -10.20 11.71
C PRO A 35 -0.86 -9.87 10.93
N GLU A 36 -1.89 -10.70 11.08
CA GLU A 36 -3.18 -10.50 10.45
C GLU A 36 -3.93 -9.31 11.05
N ASN A 37 -4.76 -8.62 10.26
CA ASN A 37 -5.71 -7.66 10.79
C ASN A 37 -6.86 -8.41 11.48
N ASN A 38 -6.90 -8.31 12.81
CA ASN A 38 -7.91 -8.94 13.65
C ASN A 38 -8.68 -7.88 14.49
N PHE A 39 -8.63 -6.60 14.09
CA PHE A 39 -9.34 -5.55 14.81
C PHE A 39 -10.84 -5.78 14.79
N LYS A 40 -11.41 -5.91 15.97
CA LYS A 40 -12.87 -5.83 16.16
C LYS A 40 -13.27 -4.36 16.05
N ASN A 41 -14.33 -4.06 15.28
CA ASN A 41 -14.77 -2.68 15.05
C ASN A 41 -13.61 -1.78 14.57
N PRO A 42 -13.09 -2.01 13.36
CA PRO A 42 -11.90 -1.32 12.86
C PRO A 42 -12.13 0.17 12.60
N VAL A 43 -13.37 0.63 12.54
CA VAL A 43 -13.77 2.03 12.35
C VAL A 43 -14.06 2.67 13.70
N VAL A 44 -13.59 3.88 13.91
CA VAL A 44 -13.75 4.65 15.16
C VAL A 44 -14.63 5.86 14.90
N GLY A 45 -15.76 5.91 15.58
CA GLY A 45 -16.76 6.96 15.38
C GLY A 45 -17.46 6.85 14.01
N MET A 46 -18.20 7.91 13.68
CA MET A 46 -18.85 8.02 12.35
C MET A 46 -17.92 8.80 11.42
N PRO A 47 -17.65 8.29 10.21
CA PRO A 47 -16.95 9.05 9.20
C PRO A 47 -17.64 10.38 8.90
N VAL A 48 -16.86 11.41 8.66
CA VAL A 48 -17.35 12.75 8.36
C VAL A 48 -17.19 13.09 6.90
N THR A 49 -18.05 13.95 6.35
CA THR A 49 -17.95 14.35 4.94
C THR A 49 -16.64 15.08 4.69
N TYR A 50 -15.94 14.69 3.63
CA TYR A 50 -14.77 15.41 3.13
C TYR A 50 -15.22 16.57 2.23
N THR A 51 -14.83 17.80 2.60
CA THR A 51 -15.29 19.03 1.95
C THR A 51 -14.16 19.90 1.38
N LYS A 52 -12.90 19.45 1.46
CA LYS A 52 -11.75 20.25 1.03
C LYS A 52 -11.57 20.30 -0.49
N THR A 53 -12.08 19.29 -1.20
CA THR A 53 -12.09 19.20 -2.65
C THR A 53 -13.42 18.59 -3.09
N ASP A 54 -14.01 19.14 -4.15
CA ASP A 54 -15.25 18.61 -4.70
C ASP A 54 -14.96 17.43 -5.63
N PHE A 55 -15.49 16.28 -5.28
CA PHE A 55 -15.49 15.05 -6.09
C PHE A 55 -16.88 14.67 -6.57
N SER A 56 -17.90 15.51 -6.32
CA SER A 56 -19.32 15.20 -6.58
C SER A 56 -19.63 14.90 -8.04
N ALA A 57 -18.78 15.28 -8.99
CA ALA A 57 -18.95 14.90 -10.39
C ALA A 57 -18.90 13.38 -10.59
N PHE A 58 -18.06 12.67 -9.86
CA PHE A 58 -17.80 11.21 -10.01
C PHE A 58 -18.07 10.40 -8.74
N ALA A 59 -18.00 11.02 -7.57
CA ALA A 59 -18.29 10.36 -6.30
C ALA A 59 -19.75 10.56 -5.88
N SER A 60 -20.39 9.51 -5.39
CA SER A 60 -21.66 9.58 -4.66
C SER A 60 -21.45 9.90 -3.18
N GLU A 61 -20.27 9.64 -2.66
CA GLU A 61 -19.84 9.90 -1.29
C GLU A 61 -18.36 10.20 -1.24
N SER A 62 -17.97 11.20 -0.43
CA SER A 62 -16.60 11.53 -0.10
C SER A 62 -16.52 11.73 1.41
N SER A 63 -15.75 10.89 2.09
CA SER A 63 -15.71 10.90 3.56
C SER A 63 -14.29 10.72 4.11
N VAL A 64 -14.08 11.19 5.34
CA VAL A 64 -12.90 10.95 6.18
C VAL A 64 -13.29 9.95 7.24
N MET A 65 -12.62 8.81 7.24
CA MET A 65 -12.81 7.72 8.20
C MET A 65 -11.63 7.67 9.16
N THR A 66 -11.89 7.64 10.47
CA THR A 66 -10.88 7.25 11.47
C THR A 66 -10.92 5.75 11.67
N TYR A 67 -9.77 5.09 11.66
CA TYR A 67 -9.69 3.64 11.75
C TYR A 67 -8.52 3.18 12.63
N LYS A 68 -8.62 1.94 13.12
CA LYS A 68 -7.58 1.24 13.85
C LYS A 68 -6.57 0.62 12.92
N MET A 69 -5.30 0.83 13.23
CA MET A 69 -4.19 0.20 12.52
C MET A 69 -3.14 -0.33 13.50
N LEU A 70 -2.28 -1.21 13.01
CA LEU A 70 -1.07 -1.61 13.73
C LEU A 70 0.03 -0.59 13.45
N GLY A 71 0.47 0.13 14.47
CA GLY A 71 1.54 1.12 14.34
C GLY A 71 2.93 0.50 14.23
N GLN A 72 3.93 1.35 13.98
CA GLN A 72 5.34 0.96 13.82
C GLN A 72 5.89 0.17 15.03
N ASN A 73 5.39 0.45 16.24
CA ASN A 73 5.79 -0.18 17.52
C ASN A 73 5.05 -1.50 17.78
N GLY A 74 4.23 -1.99 16.83
CA GLY A 74 3.45 -3.21 17.00
C GLY A 74 2.26 -3.08 17.94
N LYS A 75 1.82 -1.85 18.25
CA LYS A 75 0.64 -1.55 19.07
C LYS A 75 -0.50 -1.03 18.20
N GLU A 76 -1.74 -1.20 18.68
CA GLU A 76 -2.90 -0.55 18.07
C GLU A 76 -2.76 0.98 18.18
N THR A 77 -2.94 1.66 17.06
CA THR A 77 -3.05 3.10 16.99
C THR A 77 -4.17 3.50 16.05
N LEU A 78 -4.42 4.80 15.89
CA LEU A 78 -5.45 5.34 15.01
C LEU A 78 -4.82 6.10 13.87
N ALA A 79 -5.47 6.05 12.72
CA ALA A 79 -5.15 6.88 11.57
C ALA A 79 -6.43 7.30 10.85
N THR A 80 -6.32 8.23 9.91
CA THR A 80 -7.41 8.67 9.06
C THR A 80 -7.20 8.23 7.61
N SER A 81 -8.31 8.10 6.89
CA SER A 81 -8.33 7.76 5.46
C SER A 81 -9.47 8.48 4.77
N LEU A 82 -9.20 9.01 3.59
CA LEU A 82 -10.26 9.40 2.67
C LEU A 82 -10.88 8.16 2.03
N ILE A 83 -12.21 8.21 1.84
CA ILE A 83 -12.97 7.19 1.13
C ILE A 83 -13.83 7.90 0.10
N PHE A 84 -13.76 7.46 -1.15
CA PHE A 84 -14.59 7.95 -2.24
C PHE A 84 -15.35 6.78 -2.84
N VAL A 85 -16.68 6.87 -2.86
CA VAL A 85 -17.56 5.86 -3.46
C VAL A 85 -18.00 6.36 -4.83
N PRO A 86 -17.84 5.59 -5.91
CA PRO A 86 -18.23 6.03 -7.24
C PRO A 86 -19.75 6.23 -7.38
N LYS A 87 -20.14 7.05 -8.32
CA LYS A 87 -21.52 7.09 -8.81
C LYS A 87 -21.85 5.82 -9.60
N GLY A 88 -23.14 5.55 -9.75
CA GLY A 88 -23.63 4.41 -10.52
C GLY A 88 -24.05 3.22 -9.69
N THR A 89 -24.41 2.15 -10.36
CA THR A 89 -24.94 0.93 -9.72
C THR A 89 -23.79 0.07 -9.21
N MET A 90 -23.92 -0.38 -7.97
CA MET A 90 -22.97 -1.33 -7.40
C MET A 90 -22.98 -2.64 -8.19
N PRO A 91 -21.82 -3.16 -8.64
CA PRO A 91 -21.73 -4.47 -9.28
C PRO A 91 -22.22 -5.59 -8.35
N SER A 92 -22.72 -6.69 -8.90
CA SER A 92 -23.21 -7.83 -8.12
C SER A 92 -22.18 -8.43 -7.16
N GLY A 93 -20.87 -8.34 -7.51
CA GLY A 93 -19.75 -8.76 -6.64
C GLY A 93 -19.20 -7.66 -5.73
N GLY A 94 -19.85 -6.47 -5.68
CA GLY A 94 -19.37 -5.28 -5.00
C GLY A 94 -18.32 -4.50 -5.81
N TRP A 95 -18.06 -3.26 -5.41
CA TRP A 95 -17.03 -2.43 -6.03
C TRP A 95 -15.62 -2.95 -5.73
N LYS A 96 -14.77 -2.97 -6.74
CA LYS A 96 -13.32 -3.18 -6.56
C LYS A 96 -12.69 -1.96 -5.91
N VAL A 97 -11.57 -2.16 -5.22
CA VAL A 97 -10.90 -1.10 -4.47
C VAL A 97 -9.57 -0.74 -5.11
N VAL A 98 -9.33 0.55 -5.30
CA VAL A 98 -8.01 1.13 -5.53
C VAL A 98 -7.59 1.88 -4.27
N VAL A 99 -6.43 1.57 -3.73
CA VAL A 99 -5.82 2.40 -2.70
C VAL A 99 -4.89 3.40 -3.37
N TRP A 100 -5.13 4.69 -3.09
CA TRP A 100 -4.19 5.74 -3.41
C TRP A 100 -3.25 5.98 -2.23
N ALA A 101 -1.97 5.67 -2.43
CA ALA A 101 -0.90 5.92 -1.49
C ALA A 101 -0.21 7.24 -1.87
N HIS A 102 -0.41 8.29 -1.05
CA HIS A 102 0.05 9.63 -1.36
C HIS A 102 1.57 9.79 -1.20
N GLY A 103 2.17 10.70 -1.97
CA GLY A 103 3.55 11.15 -1.79
C GLY A 103 3.71 12.02 -0.55
N THR A 104 4.94 12.44 -0.26
CA THR A 104 5.24 13.27 0.92
C THR A 104 4.44 14.57 0.90
N THR A 105 3.68 14.80 1.98
CA THR A 105 2.93 16.03 2.23
C THR A 105 3.46 16.80 3.44
N GLY A 106 4.37 16.18 4.20
CA GLY A 106 4.95 16.65 5.45
C GLY A 106 4.88 15.59 6.53
N VAL A 107 5.26 15.92 7.75
CA VAL A 107 5.34 14.98 8.88
C VAL A 107 4.47 15.40 10.08
N ALA A 108 3.78 16.52 9.97
CA ALA A 108 2.90 17.03 11.02
C ALA A 108 1.43 16.72 10.72
N ASP A 109 0.58 16.63 11.74
CA ASP A 109 -0.85 16.30 11.62
C ASP A 109 -1.59 17.15 10.56
N GLN A 110 -1.28 18.44 10.48
CA GLN A 110 -1.90 19.34 9.51
C GLN A 110 -1.54 19.03 8.06
N CYS A 111 -0.50 18.22 7.82
CA CYS A 111 -0.06 17.83 6.50
C CYS A 111 -0.88 16.66 5.90
N ALA A 112 -1.78 16.07 6.70
CA ALA A 112 -2.62 14.96 6.23
C ALA A 112 -3.46 15.35 5.01
N PRO A 113 -3.51 14.51 3.94
CA PRO A 113 -4.38 14.74 2.80
C PRO A 113 -5.85 14.95 3.17
N SER A 114 -6.35 14.25 4.21
CA SER A 114 -7.74 14.39 4.66
C SER A 114 -8.07 15.79 5.24
N ARG A 115 -7.06 16.56 5.62
CA ARG A 115 -7.22 17.93 6.17
C ARG A 115 -7.06 19.03 5.11
N ASN A 116 -6.57 18.69 3.93
CA ASN A 116 -6.17 19.63 2.90
C ASN A 116 -6.93 19.41 1.59
N ALA A 117 -6.92 20.43 0.72
CA ALA A 117 -7.41 20.27 -0.63
C ALA A 117 -6.48 19.34 -1.44
N THR A 118 -7.09 18.46 -2.21
CA THR A 118 -6.36 17.56 -3.11
C THR A 118 -5.78 18.34 -4.29
N ASN A 119 -4.51 18.08 -4.62
CA ASN A 119 -3.88 18.63 -5.81
C ASN A 119 -4.68 18.23 -7.07
N ILE A 120 -4.78 19.14 -8.05
CA ILE A 120 -5.59 18.96 -9.25
C ILE A 120 -5.25 17.70 -10.05
N TYR A 121 -3.97 17.32 -10.13
CA TYR A 121 -3.55 16.11 -10.86
C TYR A 121 -3.97 14.83 -10.12
N ILE A 122 -3.93 14.85 -8.81
CA ILE A 122 -4.39 13.74 -7.97
C ILE A 122 -5.92 13.66 -7.99
N GLN A 123 -6.60 14.82 -7.97
CA GLN A 123 -8.06 14.87 -8.12
C GLN A 123 -8.50 14.24 -9.45
N ASP A 124 -7.86 14.61 -10.56
CA ASP A 124 -8.15 14.05 -11.88
C ASP A 124 -7.92 12.53 -11.92
N MET A 125 -6.84 12.05 -11.32
CA MET A 125 -6.56 10.62 -11.22
C MET A 125 -7.61 9.88 -10.39
N ILE A 126 -7.99 10.41 -9.23
CA ILE A 126 -9.06 9.83 -8.39
C ILE A 126 -10.38 9.82 -9.16
N ASN A 127 -10.72 10.89 -9.86
CA ASN A 127 -11.91 10.97 -10.69
C ASN A 127 -11.92 9.89 -11.80
N LYS A 128 -10.78 9.59 -12.41
CA LYS A 128 -10.65 8.50 -13.39
C LYS A 128 -10.88 7.12 -12.76
N PHE A 129 -10.41 6.88 -11.55
CA PHE A 129 -10.71 5.62 -10.84
C PHE A 129 -12.20 5.52 -10.50
N LEU A 130 -12.82 6.61 -10.04
CA LEU A 130 -14.26 6.66 -9.76
C LEU A 130 -15.08 6.44 -11.03
N ALA A 131 -14.72 7.09 -12.14
CA ALA A 131 -15.37 6.90 -13.43
C ALA A 131 -15.25 5.45 -13.94
N ALA A 132 -14.17 4.76 -13.61
CA ALA A 132 -13.96 3.34 -13.91
C ALA A 132 -14.68 2.40 -12.92
N GLY A 133 -15.44 2.93 -11.95
CA GLY A 133 -16.25 2.16 -11.00
C GLY A 133 -15.46 1.57 -9.83
N TYR A 134 -14.33 2.17 -9.46
CA TYR A 134 -13.58 1.77 -8.26
C TYR A 134 -13.98 2.63 -7.06
N VAL A 135 -14.08 2.01 -5.90
CA VAL A 135 -13.98 2.75 -4.63
C VAL A 135 -12.52 3.10 -4.41
N VAL A 136 -12.25 4.36 -4.06
CA VAL A 136 -10.89 4.81 -3.73
C VAL A 136 -10.76 4.95 -2.22
N VAL A 137 -9.73 4.32 -1.65
CA VAL A 137 -9.32 4.44 -0.25
C VAL A 137 -7.96 5.13 -0.24
N ALA A 138 -7.82 6.24 0.48
CA ALA A 138 -6.59 7.01 0.52
C ALA A 138 -6.19 7.33 1.96
N PRO A 139 -5.40 6.43 2.62
CA PRO A 139 -4.96 6.63 4.00
C PRO A 139 -3.97 7.79 4.10
N ASP A 140 -4.06 8.52 5.22
CA ASP A 140 -3.12 9.59 5.57
C ASP A 140 -1.78 9.08 6.12
N TYR A 141 -1.69 7.79 6.47
CA TYR A 141 -0.64 7.09 7.21
C TYR A 141 -0.64 7.37 8.73
N GLU A 142 0.11 6.53 9.46
CA GLU A 142 0.33 6.67 10.91
C GLU A 142 0.92 8.05 11.24
N GLY A 143 0.36 8.70 12.26
CA GLY A 143 0.87 9.98 12.78
C GLY A 143 0.58 11.19 11.90
N LEU A 144 -0.27 11.07 10.87
CA LEU A 144 -0.83 12.20 10.12
C LEU A 144 -2.34 12.29 10.35
N GLY A 145 -2.86 13.51 10.48
CA GLY A 145 -4.30 13.75 10.62
C GLY A 145 -4.83 13.60 12.04
N GLU A 146 -5.94 12.92 12.18
CA GLU A 146 -6.61 12.72 13.48
C GLU A 146 -6.41 11.28 14.02
N PRO A 147 -6.31 11.09 15.32
CA PRO A 147 -6.26 12.11 16.37
C PRO A 147 -4.89 12.80 16.44
N SER A 148 -4.92 14.15 16.35
CA SER A 148 -3.71 14.98 16.35
C SER A 148 -2.88 14.81 17.63
N GLY A 149 -1.56 14.86 17.51
CA GLY A 149 -0.60 14.82 18.61
C GLY A 149 -0.50 13.46 19.32
N ARG A 150 -1.12 12.41 18.78
CA ARG A 150 -1.08 11.08 19.38
C ARG A 150 0.18 10.30 19.04
N GLU A 151 0.55 10.32 17.77
CA GLU A 151 1.69 9.59 17.24
C GLU A 151 2.53 10.51 16.34
N LEU A 152 3.82 10.29 16.29
CA LEU A 152 4.67 10.92 15.28
C LEU A 152 4.60 10.11 13.98
N HIS A 153 4.60 10.83 12.84
CA HIS A 153 4.63 10.17 11.54
C HIS A 153 5.97 9.45 11.32
N PRO A 154 5.98 8.10 11.21
CA PRO A 154 7.20 7.34 10.97
C PRO A 154 7.56 7.38 9.47
N PHE A 155 8.00 8.56 9.04
CA PHE A 155 8.29 8.89 7.64
C PHE A 155 9.19 7.84 6.98
N LEU A 156 8.78 7.34 5.82
CA LEU A 156 9.47 6.30 5.03
C LEU A 156 9.64 4.96 5.77
N ASN A 157 8.83 4.69 6.79
CA ASN A 157 8.76 3.38 7.39
C ASN A 157 7.81 2.48 6.59
N VAL A 158 8.37 1.67 5.69
CA VAL A 158 7.63 0.76 4.79
C VAL A 158 6.59 -0.08 5.52
N LYS A 159 6.93 -0.58 6.71
CA LYS A 159 6.04 -1.45 7.49
C LYS A 159 4.82 -0.68 8.02
N SER A 160 5.04 0.51 8.59
CA SER A 160 3.97 1.36 9.08
C SER A 160 3.04 1.82 7.94
N GLU A 161 3.62 2.27 6.83
CA GLU A 161 2.85 2.69 5.63
C GLU A 161 2.03 1.54 5.06
N ALA A 162 2.62 0.34 4.97
CA ALA A 162 1.92 -0.85 4.50
C ALA A 162 0.77 -1.26 5.42
N TYR A 163 0.94 -1.13 6.74
CA TYR A 163 -0.13 -1.41 7.70
C TYR A 163 -1.22 -0.34 7.65
N SER A 164 -0.86 0.93 7.46
CA SER A 164 -1.84 1.99 7.21
C SER A 164 -2.73 1.65 6.02
N ILE A 165 -2.13 1.18 4.92
CA ILE A 165 -2.86 0.79 3.70
C ILE A 165 -3.75 -0.44 3.94
N THR A 166 -3.18 -1.54 4.43
CA THR A 166 -3.92 -2.79 4.58
C THR A 166 -5.07 -2.67 5.57
N ASP A 167 -4.85 -1.95 6.67
CA ASP A 167 -5.86 -1.77 7.71
C ASP A 167 -6.96 -0.78 7.28
N ALA A 168 -6.62 0.25 6.49
CA ALA A 168 -7.61 1.15 5.89
C ALA A 168 -8.57 0.41 4.94
N VAL A 169 -8.06 -0.52 4.12
CA VAL A 169 -8.91 -1.32 3.22
C VAL A 169 -9.89 -2.19 4.03
N VAL A 170 -9.44 -2.83 5.10
CA VAL A 170 -10.30 -3.65 5.98
C VAL A 170 -11.35 -2.77 6.66
N ALA A 171 -10.95 -1.61 7.16
CA ALA A 171 -11.86 -0.66 7.81
C ALA A 171 -12.91 -0.10 6.83
N ALA A 172 -12.49 0.31 5.62
CA ALA A 172 -13.38 0.80 4.58
C ALA A 172 -14.44 -0.24 4.19
N ARG A 173 -14.05 -1.52 4.09
CA ARG A 173 -15.00 -2.62 3.86
C ARG A 173 -16.04 -2.74 4.98
N SER A 174 -15.60 -2.65 6.24
CA SER A 174 -16.48 -2.71 7.40
C SER A 174 -17.45 -1.52 7.42
N TYR A 175 -16.95 -0.33 7.17
CA TYR A 175 -17.76 0.90 7.13
C TYR A 175 -18.83 0.84 6.04
N LEU A 176 -18.43 0.58 4.81
CA LEU A 176 -19.37 0.57 3.68
C LEU A 176 -20.38 -0.57 3.78
N ALA A 177 -19.97 -1.74 4.32
CA ALA A 177 -20.90 -2.85 4.57
C ALA A 177 -21.99 -2.46 5.58
N SER A 178 -21.69 -1.67 6.61
CA SER A 178 -22.68 -1.16 7.57
C SER A 178 -23.73 -0.24 6.93
N GLN A 179 -23.44 0.28 5.74
CA GLN A 179 -24.34 1.12 4.94
C GLN A 179 -25.01 0.33 3.79
N GLY A 180 -24.90 -0.99 3.76
CA GLY A 180 -25.42 -1.81 2.67
C GLY A 180 -24.61 -1.73 1.37
N LYS A 181 -23.43 -1.12 1.40
CA LYS A 181 -22.51 -0.96 0.26
C LYS A 181 -21.43 -2.04 0.34
N VAL A 182 -21.39 -2.96 -0.63
CA VAL A 182 -20.45 -4.07 -0.62
C VAL A 182 -19.19 -3.73 -1.42
N LEU A 183 -18.02 -3.94 -0.83
CA LEU A 183 -16.76 -3.97 -1.55
C LEU A 183 -16.38 -5.40 -1.90
N SER A 184 -15.90 -5.62 -3.11
CA SER A 184 -15.36 -6.92 -3.53
C SER A 184 -14.12 -7.26 -2.69
N ARG A 185 -13.68 -8.51 -2.73
CA ARG A 185 -12.42 -8.88 -2.06
C ARG A 185 -11.18 -8.38 -2.79
N GLN A 186 -11.33 -7.92 -4.04
CA GLN A 186 -10.22 -7.51 -4.91
C GLN A 186 -9.82 -6.06 -4.65
N TRP A 187 -8.51 -5.87 -4.48
CA TRP A 187 -7.93 -4.54 -4.29
C TRP A 187 -6.53 -4.44 -4.90
N VAL A 188 -6.15 -3.21 -5.26
CA VAL A 188 -4.84 -2.85 -5.79
C VAL A 188 -4.33 -1.59 -5.08
N THR A 189 -3.03 -1.33 -5.17
CA THR A 189 -2.43 -0.07 -4.71
C THR A 189 -1.82 0.70 -5.87
N VAL A 190 -1.97 2.01 -5.83
CA VAL A 190 -1.30 2.97 -6.72
C VAL A 190 -0.65 4.01 -5.83
N GLY A 191 0.63 4.29 -6.00
CA GLY A 191 1.33 5.27 -5.18
C GLY A 191 2.45 5.98 -5.91
N HIS A 192 2.76 7.20 -5.45
CA HIS A 192 3.81 8.04 -6.01
C HIS A 192 4.82 8.46 -4.92
N SER A 193 6.11 8.46 -5.24
CA SER A 193 7.19 8.88 -4.34
C SER A 193 7.18 8.07 -3.02
N GLN A 194 7.03 8.70 -1.83
CA GLN A 194 6.77 8.00 -0.55
C GLN A 194 5.63 6.98 -0.71
N GLY A 195 4.53 7.37 -1.36
CA GLY A 195 3.42 6.46 -1.64
C GLY A 195 3.76 5.33 -2.60
N GLY A 196 4.73 5.51 -3.50
CA GLY A 196 5.28 4.44 -4.31
C GLY A 196 6.00 3.40 -3.47
N GLN A 197 6.78 3.82 -2.47
CA GLN A 197 7.38 2.94 -1.47
C GLN A 197 6.31 2.25 -0.63
N ALA A 198 5.32 3.01 -0.13
CA ALA A 198 4.20 2.46 0.64
C ALA A 198 3.41 1.40 -0.15
N ALA A 199 3.20 1.63 -1.46
CA ALA A 199 2.52 0.69 -2.34
C ALA A 199 3.31 -0.61 -2.53
N LEU A 200 4.63 -0.55 -2.65
CA LEU A 200 5.50 -1.74 -2.65
C LEU A 200 5.45 -2.47 -1.29
N GLY A 201 5.46 -1.71 -0.20
CA GLY A 201 5.25 -2.25 1.14
C GLY A 201 3.90 -2.96 1.26
N ALA A 202 2.82 -2.36 0.75
CA ALA A 202 1.50 -2.98 0.75
C ALA A 202 1.48 -4.33 0.01
N ALA A 203 2.23 -4.47 -1.10
CA ALA A 203 2.38 -5.76 -1.79
C ALA A 203 3.06 -6.80 -0.89
N GLN A 204 4.11 -6.41 -0.17
CA GLN A 204 4.83 -7.30 0.76
C GLN A 204 3.94 -7.76 1.92
N TYR A 205 3.09 -6.87 2.44
CA TYR A 205 2.25 -7.10 3.62
C TYR A 205 0.77 -7.34 3.29
N ALA A 206 0.43 -7.58 2.02
CA ALA A 206 -0.96 -7.70 1.55
C ALA A 206 -1.77 -8.79 2.27
N SER A 207 -1.13 -9.88 2.69
CA SER A 207 -1.76 -10.99 3.42
C SER A 207 -2.41 -10.55 4.74
N ARG A 208 -1.94 -9.42 5.34
CA ARG A 208 -2.50 -8.85 6.54
C ARG A 208 -3.99 -8.55 6.41
N ALA A 209 -4.44 -8.09 5.25
CA ALA A 209 -5.84 -7.76 4.99
C ALA A 209 -6.76 -8.99 4.82
N LYS A 210 -6.21 -10.19 4.61
CA LYS A 210 -6.96 -11.43 4.29
C LYS A 210 -7.90 -11.27 3.09
N LEU A 211 -7.49 -10.46 2.11
CA LEU A 211 -8.23 -10.11 0.90
C LEU A 211 -7.42 -10.48 -0.35
N GLU A 212 -8.03 -10.33 -1.52
CA GLU A 212 -7.40 -10.66 -2.80
C GLU A 212 -6.63 -9.46 -3.36
N TYR A 213 -5.38 -9.35 -3.00
CA TYR A 213 -4.49 -8.37 -3.59
C TYR A 213 -4.16 -8.69 -5.05
N LYS A 214 -4.35 -7.72 -5.96
CA LYS A 214 -4.20 -7.94 -7.40
C LYS A 214 -2.97 -7.26 -7.99
N GLY A 215 -2.33 -6.34 -7.25
CA GLY A 215 -1.08 -5.75 -7.71
C GLY A 215 -0.84 -4.31 -7.25
N THR A 216 0.35 -3.83 -7.62
CA THR A 216 0.87 -2.50 -7.28
C THR A 216 1.24 -1.73 -8.54
N VAL A 217 0.94 -0.44 -8.54
CA VAL A 217 1.58 0.55 -9.41
C VAL A 217 2.38 1.51 -8.52
N ALA A 218 3.70 1.40 -8.54
CA ALA A 218 4.61 2.27 -7.79
C ALA A 218 5.29 3.23 -8.76
N VAL A 219 4.93 4.51 -8.68
CA VAL A 219 5.48 5.57 -9.52
C VAL A 219 6.59 6.26 -8.75
N ALA A 220 7.80 6.28 -9.29
CA ALA A 220 8.98 6.91 -8.69
C ALA A 220 9.13 6.61 -7.17
N PRO A 221 9.13 5.33 -6.76
CA PRO A 221 9.15 4.99 -5.34
C PRO A 221 10.42 5.52 -4.67
N ALA A 222 10.29 5.96 -3.41
CA ALA A 222 11.44 6.32 -2.59
C ALA A 222 12.26 5.05 -2.28
N SER A 223 13.24 4.77 -3.13
CA SER A 223 14.12 3.61 -3.05
C SER A 223 15.56 4.04 -2.83
N ASN A 224 16.41 3.13 -2.35
CA ASN A 224 17.83 3.40 -2.10
C ASN A 224 18.08 4.60 -1.16
N LEU A 225 17.28 4.70 -0.10
CA LEU A 225 17.27 5.83 0.83
C LEU A 225 18.65 6.10 1.47
N GLY A 226 19.43 5.04 1.76
CA GLY A 226 20.77 5.19 2.29
C GLY A 226 21.68 6.04 1.40
N ALA A 227 21.69 5.75 0.09
CA ALA A 227 22.49 6.53 -0.86
C ALA A 227 21.98 7.96 -1.04
N ILE A 228 20.67 8.18 -0.95
CA ILE A 228 20.05 9.52 -1.02
C ILE A 228 20.46 10.35 0.20
N LEU A 229 20.41 9.77 1.40
CA LEU A 229 20.78 10.44 2.65
C LEU A 229 22.26 10.82 2.67
N VAL A 230 23.15 9.88 2.29
CA VAL A 230 24.61 10.17 2.21
C VAL A 230 24.90 11.29 1.21
N LYS A 231 24.26 11.29 0.05
CA LYS A 231 24.44 12.38 -0.93
C LYS A 231 23.87 13.71 -0.43
N GLY A 232 22.76 13.68 0.30
CA GLY A 232 22.17 14.86 0.93
C GLY A 232 23.10 15.48 1.96
N GLU A 233 23.70 14.68 2.82
CA GLU A 233 24.70 15.11 3.80
C GLU A 233 25.91 15.79 3.13
N GLN A 234 26.50 15.14 2.11
CA GLN A 234 27.60 15.70 1.36
C GLN A 234 27.25 17.02 0.65
N SER A 235 26.01 17.20 0.20
CA SER A 235 25.57 18.45 -0.44
C SER A 235 25.37 19.58 0.56
N VAL A 236 25.01 19.30 1.81
CA VAL A 236 24.90 20.29 2.88
C VAL A 236 26.28 20.74 3.35
N GLU A 237 27.26 19.81 3.49
CA GLU A 237 28.66 20.17 3.85
C GLU A 237 29.33 21.04 2.79
N ASN A 238 28.99 20.94 1.53
CA ASN A 238 29.57 21.72 0.43
C ASN A 238 28.70 22.93 0.05
N ALA A 239 27.65 23.26 0.78
CA ALA A 239 26.86 24.45 0.53
C ALA A 239 27.69 25.70 0.95
N PRO A 240 27.84 26.71 0.07
CA PRO A 240 28.52 27.97 0.48
C PRO A 240 27.68 28.64 1.58
N ILE A 241 28.39 29.01 2.65
CA ILE A 241 27.85 29.76 3.80
C ILE A 241 27.50 31.18 3.38
#